data_97a0a41ba87a622e0c25ab8a7b0ef25f
#
_entry.id   97a0a41ba87a622e0c25ab8a7b0ef25f
#
_cell.length_a   1.000
_cell.length_b   1.000
_cell.length_c   1.000
_cell.angle_alpha   90.00
_cell.angle_beta   90.00
_cell.angle_gamma   90.00
#
_symmetry.space_group_name_H-M   'P 1'
#
loop_
_entity.id
_entity.type
_entity.pdbx_description
1 polymer ?
#
loop_
_entity_poly.entity_id
_entity_poly.type
_entity_poly.pdbx_seq_one_letter_code
_entity_poly.pdbx_strand_id
1 'polypeptide(L)'
;MADTYSPPAGARAAARRAIKFKEDGKAKGAGTSVGWTRAGQLARGEALSLDTVKRMYSYFSRHEVDKKGKDWANQANPSNGYIMWLAWGGDAGFSWSRRIVERERNKALFADVFGIEKAAPCWEGYVQRGMKPGKDGKPVPNCVPATKSAVLSFGTDRSTAVQLDSFSCCPEE
;
A
#
# COMPACT_ATOMS: atom_id res chain seq x y z
N MET A 1 -1.93 -15.82 5.83
CA MET A 1 -2.99 -15.40 4.88
C MET A 1 -2.43 -14.27 4.02
N ALA A 2 -2.68 -14.27 2.71
CA ALA A 2 -2.20 -13.19 1.85
C ALA A 2 -3.04 -11.93 2.09
N ASP A 3 -2.40 -10.78 2.25
CA ASP A 3 -3.09 -9.51 2.42
C ASP A 3 -3.89 -9.15 1.16
N THR A 4 -5.16 -8.85 1.34
CA THR A 4 -6.06 -8.43 0.26
C THR A 4 -6.60 -7.04 0.56
N TYR A 5 -6.88 -6.28 -0.50
CA TYR A 5 -7.21 -4.86 -0.44
C TYR A 5 -8.51 -4.59 -1.20
N SER A 6 -9.52 -4.10 -0.51
CA SER A 6 -10.79 -3.73 -1.14
C SER A 6 -10.69 -2.39 -1.87
N PRO A 7 -11.17 -2.30 -3.12
CA PRO A 7 -11.14 -1.08 -3.89
C PRO A 7 -12.14 -0.04 -3.36
N PRO A 8 -11.77 1.27 -3.34
CA PRO A 8 -12.64 2.33 -2.88
C PRO A 8 -13.83 2.53 -3.81
N ALA A 9 -14.90 3.15 -3.29
CA ALA A 9 -16.13 3.40 -4.05
C ALA A 9 -15.89 4.15 -5.37
N GLY A 10 -14.97 5.14 -5.37
CA GLY A 10 -14.61 5.89 -6.58
C GLY A 10 -13.97 5.02 -7.66
N ALA A 11 -13.09 4.07 -7.29
CA ALA A 11 -12.49 3.14 -8.23
C ALA A 11 -13.52 2.17 -8.81
N ARG A 12 -14.47 1.69 -7.99
CA ARG A 12 -15.59 0.86 -8.43
C ARG A 12 -16.50 1.59 -9.42
N ALA A 13 -16.83 2.86 -9.13
CA ALA A 13 -17.63 3.69 -10.01
C ALA A 13 -16.94 3.96 -11.35
N ALA A 14 -15.64 4.26 -11.35
CA ALA A 14 -14.85 4.43 -12.57
C ALA A 14 -14.86 3.17 -13.44
N ALA A 15 -14.64 1.99 -12.84
CA ALA A 15 -14.65 0.72 -13.55
C ALA A 15 -16.03 0.40 -14.17
N ARG A 16 -17.12 0.66 -13.44
CA ARG A 16 -18.49 0.50 -13.99
C ARG A 16 -18.73 1.41 -15.19
N ARG A 17 -18.21 2.64 -15.14
CA ARG A 17 -18.32 3.59 -16.26
C ARG A 17 -17.56 3.11 -17.50
N ALA A 18 -16.36 2.52 -17.31
CA ALA A 18 -15.62 1.92 -18.42
C ALA A 18 -16.37 0.76 -19.05
N ILE A 19 -16.97 -0.11 -18.23
CA ILE A 19 -17.80 -1.23 -18.70
C ILE A 19 -18.99 -0.69 -19.52
N LYS A 20 -19.66 0.36 -19.05
CA LYS A 20 -20.74 1.00 -19.80
C LYS A 20 -20.28 1.52 -21.15
N PHE A 21 -19.13 2.18 -21.25
CA PHE A 21 -18.58 2.61 -22.54
C PHE A 21 -18.30 1.43 -23.49
N LYS A 22 -17.92 0.27 -22.94
CA LYS A 22 -17.76 -0.95 -23.74
C LYS A 22 -19.10 -1.47 -24.27
N GLU A 23 -20.14 -1.51 -23.43
CA GLU A 23 -21.49 -1.91 -23.79
C GLU A 23 -22.12 -0.96 -24.82
N ASP A 24 -21.87 0.35 -24.70
CA ASP A 24 -22.29 1.38 -25.65
C ASP A 24 -21.49 1.33 -26.99
N GLY A 25 -20.59 0.37 -27.17
CA GLY A 25 -19.77 0.21 -28.38
C GLY A 25 -18.70 1.27 -28.57
N LYS A 26 -18.42 2.13 -27.56
CA LYS A 26 -17.43 3.20 -27.63
C LYS A 26 -15.99 2.71 -27.39
N ALA A 27 -15.80 1.49 -26.89
CA ALA A 27 -14.49 0.92 -26.55
C ALA A 27 -13.92 0.02 -27.65
N LYS A 28 -14.17 0.33 -28.93
CA LYS A 28 -13.66 -0.47 -30.05
C LYS A 28 -12.14 -0.45 -30.08
N GLY A 29 -11.50 -1.63 -29.93
CA GLY A 29 -10.04 -1.78 -29.90
C GLY A 29 -9.37 -1.25 -28.63
N ALA A 30 -10.14 -0.88 -27.60
CA ALA A 30 -9.58 -0.44 -26.32
C ALA A 30 -9.13 -1.62 -25.45
N GLY A 31 -7.88 -1.59 -25.02
CA GLY A 31 -7.36 -2.43 -23.96
C GLY A 31 -7.17 -3.90 -24.32
N THR A 32 -6.76 -4.64 -23.30
CA THR A 32 -6.51 -6.10 -23.35
C THR A 32 -7.55 -6.84 -22.51
N SER A 33 -7.64 -8.16 -22.68
CA SER A 33 -8.47 -9.03 -21.85
C SER A 33 -8.19 -8.85 -20.35
N VAL A 34 -6.91 -8.66 -19.98
CA VAL A 34 -6.49 -8.41 -18.60
C VAL A 34 -7.10 -7.11 -18.05
N GLY A 35 -7.07 -6.03 -18.84
CA GLY A 35 -7.67 -4.75 -18.43
C GLY A 35 -9.17 -4.88 -18.18
N TRP A 36 -9.89 -5.59 -19.04
CA TRP A 36 -11.33 -5.81 -18.88
C TRP A 36 -11.68 -6.74 -17.73
N THR A 37 -10.87 -7.78 -17.48
CA THR A 37 -10.99 -8.61 -16.27
C THR A 37 -10.82 -7.76 -15.02
N ARG A 38 -9.85 -6.86 -15.02
CA ARG A 38 -9.63 -5.93 -13.89
C ARG A 38 -10.83 -5.00 -13.70
N ALA A 39 -11.37 -4.45 -14.76
CA ALA A 39 -12.58 -3.62 -14.70
C ALA A 39 -13.76 -4.38 -14.04
N GLY A 40 -13.98 -5.64 -14.41
CA GLY A 40 -14.99 -6.49 -13.81
C GLY A 40 -14.78 -6.71 -12.31
N GLN A 41 -13.56 -7.05 -11.89
CA GLN A 41 -13.23 -7.25 -10.48
C GLN A 41 -13.43 -5.98 -9.64
N LEU A 42 -12.96 -4.83 -10.14
CA LEU A 42 -13.15 -3.54 -9.48
C LEU A 42 -14.62 -3.17 -9.39
N ALA A 43 -15.40 -3.32 -10.47
CA ALA A 43 -16.81 -2.99 -10.51
C ALA A 43 -17.65 -3.78 -9.48
N ARG A 44 -17.29 -5.06 -9.26
CA ARG A 44 -17.89 -5.93 -8.23
C ARG A 44 -17.37 -5.62 -6.82
N GLY A 45 -16.26 -4.89 -6.70
CA GLY A 45 -15.65 -4.58 -5.40
C GLY A 45 -14.83 -5.74 -4.82
N GLU A 46 -14.34 -6.65 -5.66
CA GLU A 46 -13.52 -7.78 -5.23
C GLU A 46 -12.24 -7.29 -4.55
N ALA A 47 -11.87 -7.94 -3.46
CA ALA A 47 -10.61 -7.69 -2.80
C ALA A 47 -9.44 -8.19 -3.66
N LEU A 48 -8.42 -7.35 -3.85
CA LEU A 48 -7.30 -7.62 -4.73
C LEU A 48 -6.04 -7.93 -3.94
N SER A 49 -5.20 -8.84 -4.45
CA SER A 49 -3.90 -9.13 -3.85
C SER A 49 -2.93 -7.95 -4.01
N LEU A 50 -1.92 -7.86 -3.14
CA LEU A 50 -0.87 -6.84 -3.21
C LEU A 50 -0.19 -6.81 -4.58
N ASP A 51 0.09 -7.97 -5.17
CA ASP A 51 0.71 -8.05 -6.50
C ASP A 51 -0.17 -7.40 -7.59
N THR A 52 -1.48 -7.64 -7.52
CA THR A 52 -2.44 -6.99 -8.39
C THR A 52 -2.45 -5.47 -8.22
N VAL A 53 -2.42 -4.98 -6.97
CA VAL A 53 -2.38 -3.55 -6.68
C VAL A 53 -1.08 -2.90 -7.18
N LYS A 54 0.07 -3.59 -7.05
CA LYS A 54 1.35 -3.15 -7.63
C LYS A 54 1.29 -3.03 -9.16
N ARG A 55 0.65 -3.99 -9.84
CA ARG A 55 0.43 -3.93 -11.29
C ARG A 55 -0.47 -2.76 -11.69
N MET A 56 -1.52 -2.47 -10.91
CA MET A 56 -2.37 -1.30 -11.12
C MET A 56 -1.57 0.00 -11.01
N TYR A 57 -0.79 0.16 -9.96
CA TYR A 57 0.07 1.34 -9.77
C TYR A 57 1.06 1.51 -10.93
N SER A 58 1.72 0.43 -11.33
CA SER A 58 2.65 0.42 -12.48
C SER A 58 1.95 0.80 -13.79
N TYR A 59 0.73 0.34 -14.01
CA TYR A 59 -0.09 0.73 -15.16
C TYR A 59 -0.34 2.24 -15.16
N PHE A 60 -0.85 2.78 -14.07
CA PHE A 60 -1.16 4.20 -13.96
C PHE A 60 0.06 5.09 -14.15
N SER A 61 1.20 4.73 -13.54
CA SER A 61 2.45 5.50 -13.67
C SER A 61 2.95 5.61 -15.11
N ARG A 62 2.73 4.57 -15.93
CA ARG A 62 3.11 4.59 -17.35
C ARG A 62 2.13 5.36 -18.22
N HIS A 63 0.83 5.29 -17.89
CA HIS A 63 -0.25 5.83 -18.71
C HIS A 63 -0.77 7.21 -18.23
N GLU A 64 -0.12 7.81 -17.23
CA GLU A 64 -0.49 9.16 -16.79
C GLU A 64 -0.31 10.22 -17.90
N VAL A 65 0.63 9.98 -18.79
CA VAL A 65 0.89 10.84 -19.96
C VAL A 65 -0.29 10.90 -20.93
N ASP A 66 -1.11 9.86 -20.99
CA ASP A 66 -2.28 9.76 -21.87
C ASP A 66 -3.34 10.82 -21.52
N LYS A 67 -3.33 11.34 -20.29
CA LYS A 67 -4.21 12.43 -19.85
C LYS A 67 -4.02 13.73 -20.65
N LYS A 68 -2.86 13.90 -21.27
CA LYS A 68 -2.55 15.07 -22.11
C LYS A 68 -3.14 14.95 -23.52
N GLY A 69 -3.74 13.81 -23.86
CA GLY A 69 -4.35 13.55 -25.15
C GLY A 69 -5.57 14.47 -25.41
N LYS A 70 -5.74 14.91 -26.67
CA LYS A 70 -6.76 15.88 -27.10
C LYS A 70 -8.19 15.47 -26.74
N ASP A 71 -8.52 14.17 -26.82
CA ASP A 71 -9.87 13.64 -26.56
C ASP A 71 -10.00 12.97 -25.20
N TRP A 72 -9.08 13.30 -24.27
CA TRP A 72 -9.17 12.82 -22.91
C TRP A 72 -10.45 13.31 -22.23
N ALA A 73 -11.18 12.38 -21.61
CA ALA A 73 -12.43 12.63 -20.88
C ALA A 73 -13.61 13.16 -21.72
N ASN A 74 -13.54 13.13 -23.05
CA ASN A 74 -14.67 13.44 -23.90
C ASN A 74 -15.79 12.40 -23.69
N GLN A 75 -16.97 12.85 -23.23
CA GLN A 75 -18.10 11.95 -22.92
C GLN A 75 -18.76 11.37 -24.18
N ALA A 76 -18.78 12.16 -25.26
CA ALA A 76 -19.41 11.74 -26.52
C ALA A 76 -18.54 10.71 -27.26
N ASN A 77 -17.22 10.97 -27.30
CA ASN A 77 -16.25 10.12 -27.97
C ASN A 77 -14.99 9.98 -27.12
N PRO A 78 -15.04 9.15 -26.07
CA PRO A 78 -13.90 8.99 -25.15
C PRO A 78 -12.74 8.28 -25.84
N SER A 79 -11.52 8.77 -25.60
CA SER A 79 -10.33 8.10 -26.11
C SER A 79 -10.15 6.70 -25.48
N ASN A 80 -9.52 5.78 -26.21
CA ASN A 80 -9.22 4.44 -25.70
C ASN A 80 -8.37 4.50 -24.41
N GLY A 81 -7.43 5.44 -24.33
CA GLY A 81 -6.63 5.67 -23.12
C GLY A 81 -7.49 6.05 -21.92
N TYR A 82 -8.47 6.96 -22.11
CA TYR A 82 -9.40 7.33 -21.05
C TYR A 82 -10.28 6.17 -20.59
N ILE A 83 -10.84 5.41 -21.54
CA ILE A 83 -11.66 4.23 -21.21
C ILE A 83 -10.84 3.25 -20.37
N MET A 84 -9.60 2.97 -20.78
CA MET A 84 -8.74 2.05 -20.05
C MET A 84 -8.26 2.62 -18.71
N TRP A 85 -8.04 3.93 -18.60
CA TRP A 85 -7.79 4.57 -17.32
C TRP A 85 -8.93 4.32 -16.32
N LEU A 86 -10.17 4.47 -16.78
CA LEU A 86 -11.36 4.18 -15.97
C LEU A 86 -11.49 2.68 -15.66
N ALA A 87 -11.18 1.81 -16.62
CA ALA A 87 -11.23 0.34 -16.44
C ALA A 87 -10.32 -0.16 -15.31
N TRP A 88 -9.18 0.52 -15.10
CA TRP A 88 -8.26 0.23 -14.00
C TRP A 88 -8.63 0.96 -12.70
N GLY A 89 -9.71 1.74 -12.65
CA GLY A 89 -10.23 2.39 -11.46
C GLY A 89 -10.14 3.92 -11.44
N GLY A 90 -9.68 4.55 -12.53
CA GLY A 90 -9.56 6.00 -12.63
C GLY A 90 -8.60 6.61 -11.61
N ASP A 91 -8.72 7.92 -11.36
CA ASP A 91 -7.87 8.63 -10.40
C ASP A 91 -8.01 8.11 -8.97
N ALA A 92 -9.19 7.64 -8.60
CA ALA A 92 -9.42 7.02 -7.28
C ALA A 92 -8.65 5.68 -7.15
N GLY A 93 -8.60 4.88 -8.22
CA GLY A 93 -7.81 3.66 -8.28
C GLY A 93 -6.32 3.93 -8.24
N PHE A 94 -5.84 4.96 -8.94
CA PHE A 94 -4.45 5.39 -8.92
C PHE A 94 -4.00 5.83 -7.52
N SER A 95 -4.73 6.76 -6.91
CA SER A 95 -4.40 7.26 -5.57
C SER A 95 -4.45 6.14 -4.51
N TRP A 96 -5.40 5.22 -4.63
CA TRP A 96 -5.54 4.08 -3.74
C TRP A 96 -4.37 3.09 -3.89
N SER A 97 -4.05 2.68 -5.12
CA SER A 97 -2.96 1.75 -5.38
C SER A 97 -1.60 2.32 -4.97
N ARG A 98 -1.37 3.61 -5.24
CA ARG A 98 -0.17 4.34 -4.81
C ARG A 98 0.00 4.27 -3.30
N ARG A 99 -1.03 4.63 -2.52
CA ARG A 99 -0.96 4.61 -1.04
C ARG A 99 -0.65 3.22 -0.50
N ILE A 100 -1.21 2.16 -1.09
CA ILE A 100 -0.93 0.80 -0.65
C ILE A 100 0.53 0.44 -0.95
N VAL A 101 0.99 0.68 -2.16
CA VAL A 101 2.37 0.36 -2.57
C VAL A 101 3.39 1.13 -1.73
N GLU A 102 3.16 2.42 -1.48
CA GLU A 102 4.03 3.25 -0.63
C GLU A 102 4.04 2.74 0.82
N ARG A 103 2.87 2.39 1.38
CA ARG A 103 2.76 1.83 2.72
C ARG A 103 3.54 0.52 2.86
N GLU A 104 3.38 -0.40 1.91
CA GLU A 104 4.07 -1.69 1.97
C GLU A 104 5.58 -1.54 1.73
N ARG A 105 5.99 -0.58 0.90
CA ARG A 105 7.39 -0.24 0.73
C ARG A 105 7.99 0.34 2.01
N ASN A 106 7.31 1.27 2.66
CA ASN A 106 7.76 1.87 3.92
C ASN A 106 7.82 0.82 5.03
N LYS A 107 6.85 -0.08 5.10
CA LYS A 107 6.87 -1.21 6.03
C LYS A 107 8.09 -2.11 5.82
N ALA A 108 8.46 -2.39 4.57
CA ALA A 108 9.66 -3.16 4.24
C ALA A 108 10.95 -2.41 4.62
N LEU A 109 11.03 -1.10 4.34
CA LEU A 109 12.17 -0.26 4.73
C LEU A 109 12.31 -0.16 6.25
N PHE A 110 11.21 -0.02 6.98
CA PHE A 110 11.22 -0.02 8.44
C PHE A 110 11.74 -1.35 8.99
N ALA A 111 11.31 -2.46 8.41
CA ALA A 111 11.80 -3.78 8.81
C ALA A 111 13.32 -3.93 8.57
N ASP A 112 13.82 -3.37 7.47
CA ASP A 112 15.24 -3.39 7.10
C ASP A 112 16.08 -2.49 8.03
N VAL A 113 15.62 -1.25 8.27
CA VAL A 113 16.33 -0.24 9.08
C VAL A 113 16.38 -0.61 10.57
N PHE A 114 15.29 -1.16 11.11
CA PHE A 114 15.19 -1.50 12.54
C PHE A 114 15.53 -2.97 12.84
N GLY A 115 16.03 -3.72 11.85
CA GLY A 115 16.38 -5.12 12.04
C GLY A 115 15.20 -5.99 12.45
N ILE A 116 13.97 -5.52 12.19
CA ILE A 116 12.76 -6.32 12.30
C ILE A 116 12.76 -7.22 11.05
N GLU A 117 13.76 -8.09 10.97
CA GLU A 117 13.66 -9.22 10.07
C GLU A 117 12.30 -9.87 10.35
N LYS A 118 11.61 -10.27 9.30
CA LYS A 118 10.49 -11.20 9.44
C LYS A 118 11.03 -12.31 10.32
N ALA A 119 10.59 -12.33 11.57
CA ALA A 119 11.06 -13.34 12.51
C ALA A 119 10.95 -14.68 11.79
N ALA A 120 12.09 -15.27 11.45
CA ALA A 120 12.08 -16.63 11.00
C ALA A 120 11.28 -17.38 12.08
N PRO A 121 10.29 -18.17 11.71
CA PRO A 121 9.34 -18.70 12.68
C PRO A 121 10.08 -19.57 13.67
N CYS A 122 10.47 -18.98 14.79
CA CYS A 122 10.85 -19.77 15.96
C CYS A 122 9.58 -20.48 16.44
N TRP A 123 9.72 -21.67 16.99
CA TRP A 123 8.60 -22.41 17.57
C TRP A 123 7.91 -21.59 18.67
N GLU A 124 6.66 -21.91 18.91
CA GLU A 124 5.88 -21.29 19.97
C GLU A 124 6.65 -21.36 21.32
N GLY A 125 6.79 -20.21 21.98
CA GLY A 125 7.58 -20.09 23.21
C GLY A 125 9.08 -19.80 23.01
N TYR A 126 9.54 -19.61 21.78
CA TYR A 126 10.93 -19.22 21.48
C TYR A 126 10.99 -17.86 20.80
N VAL A 127 12.02 -17.08 21.11
CA VAL A 127 12.30 -15.79 20.48
C VAL A 127 13.66 -15.86 19.77
N GLN A 128 13.76 -15.17 18.63
CA GLN A 128 15.01 -15.09 17.90
C GLN A 128 15.97 -14.13 18.59
N ARG A 129 17.17 -14.61 18.94
CA ARG A 129 18.29 -13.80 19.40
C ARG A 129 19.47 -13.94 18.45
N GLY A 130 19.47 -13.11 17.39
CA GLY A 130 20.53 -13.10 16.40
C GLY A 130 20.53 -14.32 15.48
N MET A 131 21.65 -14.53 14.81
CA MET A 131 21.88 -15.62 13.85
C MET A 131 23.03 -16.48 14.33
N LYS A 132 22.99 -17.79 14.05
CA LYS A 132 24.07 -18.72 14.28
C LYS A 132 24.48 -19.43 12.99
N PRO A 133 25.72 -19.92 12.86
CA PRO A 133 26.10 -20.69 11.69
C PRO A 133 25.33 -22.02 11.65
N GLY A 134 24.67 -22.30 10.54
CA GLY A 134 24.03 -23.58 10.25
C GLY A 134 25.01 -24.63 9.77
N LYS A 135 24.56 -25.89 9.63
CA LYS A 135 25.39 -27.01 9.17
C LYS A 135 26.03 -26.79 7.79
N ASP A 136 25.34 -26.01 6.94
CA ASP A 136 25.79 -25.73 5.58
C ASP A 136 26.51 -24.36 5.46
N GLY A 137 26.97 -23.78 6.56
CA GLY A 137 27.63 -22.48 6.61
C GLY A 137 26.70 -21.30 6.37
N LYS A 138 25.41 -21.53 6.12
CA LYS A 138 24.41 -20.45 5.98
C LYS A 138 23.93 -20.01 7.36
N PRO A 139 23.78 -18.70 7.60
CA PRO A 139 23.26 -18.19 8.86
C PRO A 139 21.81 -18.66 9.07
N VAL A 140 21.55 -19.26 10.24
CA VAL A 140 20.22 -19.69 10.67
C VAL A 140 19.78 -18.93 11.93
N PRO A 141 18.47 -18.69 12.13
CA PRO A 141 17.96 -18.03 13.32
C PRO A 141 18.40 -18.75 14.61
N ASN A 142 18.89 -17.99 15.58
CA ASN A 142 19.16 -18.52 16.91
C ASN A 142 17.91 -18.35 17.78
N CYS A 143 17.11 -19.40 17.87
CA CYS A 143 15.90 -19.43 18.70
C CYS A 143 16.24 -19.81 20.12
N VAL A 144 15.95 -18.95 21.09
CA VAL A 144 16.11 -19.16 22.52
C VAL A 144 14.75 -19.18 23.21
N PRO A 145 14.56 -19.96 24.29
CA PRO A 145 13.30 -19.95 25.03
C PRO A 145 12.94 -18.52 25.49
N ALA A 146 11.71 -18.11 25.30
CA ALA A 146 11.19 -16.86 25.83
C ALA A 146 11.11 -16.98 27.36
N THR A 147 12.14 -16.51 28.06
CA THR A 147 12.08 -16.38 29.52
C THR A 147 10.98 -15.38 29.87
N LYS A 148 10.07 -15.71 30.78
CA LYS A 148 8.94 -14.87 31.23
C LYS A 148 9.35 -13.53 31.88
N SER A 149 10.61 -13.13 31.82
CA SER A 149 11.20 -11.96 32.48
C SER A 149 11.71 -10.89 31.53
N ALA A 150 11.05 -10.66 30.40
CA ALA A 150 11.34 -9.49 29.56
C ALA A 150 10.03 -8.73 29.26
N VAL A 151 9.22 -8.50 30.26
CA VAL A 151 8.37 -7.31 30.28
C VAL A 151 9.37 -6.18 30.54
N LEU A 152 9.84 -5.54 29.46
CA LEU A 152 10.39 -4.19 29.58
C LEU A 152 9.24 -3.32 30.05
N SER A 153 9.12 -3.21 31.40
CA SER A 153 8.45 -2.10 32.03
C SER A 153 9.14 -0.86 31.49
N PHE A 154 8.53 -0.19 30.53
CA PHE A 154 8.77 1.23 30.37
C PHE A 154 8.29 1.85 31.67
N GLY A 155 9.21 1.96 32.63
CA GLY A 155 9.02 2.71 33.84
C GLY A 155 8.67 4.13 33.40
N THR A 156 7.43 4.50 33.65
CA THR A 156 7.04 5.88 33.76
C THR A 156 7.72 6.41 35.02
N ASP A 157 9.01 6.70 34.91
CA ASP A 157 9.71 7.48 35.91
C ASP A 157 9.23 8.93 35.77
N ARG A 158 8.14 9.18 36.51
CA ARG A 158 7.54 10.47 36.76
C ARG A 158 8.29 11.10 37.92
N SER A 159 9.56 11.44 37.70
CA SER A 159 10.32 12.19 38.73
C SER A 159 11.48 12.96 38.09
N THR A 160 11.14 13.94 37.29
CA THR A 160 11.90 15.19 37.19
C THR A 160 10.90 16.31 36.97
N ALA A 161 10.39 16.83 38.08
CA ALA A 161 9.75 18.13 38.10
C ALA A 161 10.83 19.15 37.71
N VAL A 162 10.83 19.56 36.45
CA VAL A 162 11.55 20.77 36.04
C VAL A 162 10.72 21.93 36.57
N GLN A 163 11.24 22.53 37.60
CA GLN A 163 10.78 23.78 38.19
C GLN A 163 11.02 24.86 37.12
N LEU A 164 9.94 25.32 36.50
CA LEU A 164 9.96 26.49 35.65
C LEU A 164 10.02 27.71 36.55
N ASP A 165 11.22 28.24 36.72
CA ASP A 165 11.42 29.57 37.28
C ASP A 165 10.70 30.61 36.41
N SER A 166 9.84 31.35 37.09
CA SER A 166 9.12 32.47 36.57
C SER A 166 10.06 33.52 35.98
N PHE A 167 10.14 33.60 34.65
CA PHE A 167 10.64 34.80 34.01
C PHE A 167 9.54 35.84 33.97
N SER A 168 9.65 36.74 34.95
CA SER A 168 8.96 38.02 34.97
C SER A 168 9.42 38.81 33.73
N CYS A 169 8.50 39.12 32.85
CA CYS A 169 8.71 40.01 31.75
C CYS A 169 7.98 41.33 32.02
N CYS A 170 8.65 42.38 31.79
CA CYS A 170 8.37 43.74 31.43
C CYS A 170 8.82 44.77 32.47
N PRO A 171 9.46 45.83 31.99
CA PRO A 171 8.91 47.17 32.24
C PRO A 171 8.51 47.91 30.96
N GLU A 172 7.43 48.63 31.10
CA GLU A 172 6.98 49.72 30.26
C GLU A 172 8.03 50.85 30.23
N GLU A 173 8.29 51.40 29.04
CA GLU A 173 8.27 52.83 28.71
C GLU A 173 8.27 53.01 27.17
#